data_d9f692bfdf60ae7b2d7adbf789888b81
#
_entry.id   d9f692bfdf60ae7b2d7adbf789888b81
#
_cell.length_a   1.000
_cell.length_b   1.000
_cell.length_c   1.000
_cell.angle_alpha   90.00
_cell.angle_beta   90.00
_cell.angle_gamma   90.00
#
_symmetry.space_group_name_H-M   'P 1'
#
loop_
_entity.id
_entity.type
_entity.pdbx_description
1 polymer ?
#
loop_
_entity_poly.entity_id
_entity_poly.type
_entity_poly.pdbx_seq_one_letter_code
_entity_poly.pdbx_strand_id
1 'polypeptide(L)'
;GFTVLRHTTVGDHRLDIQQVLAEASQRADVVLCTGGLGPTQDDLTVEAVAHLTGQTLVFDQHAMNRMQAMFARWGRPMATVNEKQAWLPEKAQRIDNHWGTAPGFSVPYQQALMIFLPGVPGEMKAMFTQGVKAELLARFTLQPGRLVTFRTIGVGESNLQQRIGPYHQSNVTLSYRAMGREVQIKLRFAAGCSQQDLERHCFAMKTLLGDDVFAIEGWGTQRTGGLGEVVATHLHRRGMTLVVAESSSGGRLTQLLKTPALENSPLRAGYYFDSQTCLATLLALPEPASQSYESLAETIRQRWEADLVVITSPFVAQPIDHGSAPAYKSTCYLLGADVSVNQAQQVTGGVEHCQHAMAYSSLDMLRRHLLLSGE
;
A
#
# COMPACT_ATOMS: atom_id res chain seq x y z
N GLY A 1 20.25 10.17 0.44
CA GLY A 1 20.34 11.09 -0.53
C GLY A 1 19.79 12.45 -0.23
N PHE A 2 18.60 12.77 -0.65
CA PHE A 2 17.98 14.08 -0.41
C PHE A 2 17.34 14.18 0.97
N THR A 3 17.39 15.40 1.55
CA THR A 3 16.60 15.77 2.72
C THR A 3 15.37 16.53 2.27
N VAL A 4 14.19 16.11 2.69
CA VAL A 4 12.96 16.85 2.43
C VAL A 4 12.89 18.02 3.40
N LEU A 5 13.03 19.25 2.89
CA LEU A 5 13.02 20.47 3.70
C LEU A 5 11.60 20.91 4.05
N ARG A 6 10.69 20.83 3.09
CA ARG A 6 9.30 21.29 3.24
C ARG A 6 8.38 20.54 2.28
N HIS A 7 7.15 20.41 2.70
CA HIS A 7 6.01 20.03 1.87
C HIS A 7 5.01 21.20 1.88
N THR A 8 4.60 21.66 0.70
CA THR A 8 3.70 22.81 0.53
C THR A 8 2.56 22.42 -0.39
N THR A 9 1.34 22.76 0.00
CA THR A 9 0.15 22.63 -0.85
C THR A 9 -0.32 24.03 -1.21
N VAL A 10 -0.64 24.26 -2.48
CA VAL A 10 -1.11 25.53 -3.01
C VAL A 10 -2.36 25.30 -3.85
N GLY A 11 -3.27 26.25 -3.85
CA GLY A 11 -4.47 26.23 -4.70
C GLY A 11 -4.17 26.55 -6.17
N ASP A 12 -5.16 26.36 -7.03
CA ASP A 12 -5.04 26.54 -8.48
C ASP A 12 -5.16 28.03 -8.87
N HIS A 13 -4.26 28.84 -8.31
CA HIS A 13 -4.08 30.27 -8.62
C HIS A 13 -2.68 30.51 -9.15
N ARG A 14 -2.60 31.04 -10.37
CA ARG A 14 -1.31 31.23 -11.07
C ARG A 14 -0.27 32.00 -10.24
N LEU A 15 -0.68 33.09 -9.59
CA LEU A 15 0.25 33.92 -8.79
C LEU A 15 0.75 33.17 -7.55
N ASP A 16 -0.12 32.43 -6.88
CA ASP A 16 0.25 31.65 -5.69
C ASP A 16 1.21 30.52 -6.05
N ILE A 17 0.96 29.82 -7.18
CA ILE A 17 1.86 28.80 -7.72
C ILE A 17 3.24 29.42 -8.01
N GLN A 18 3.31 30.57 -8.67
CA GLN A 18 4.55 31.26 -8.97
C GLN A 18 5.31 31.66 -7.71
N GLN A 19 4.61 32.22 -6.73
CA GLN A 19 5.22 32.62 -5.46
C GLN A 19 5.83 31.43 -4.74
N VAL A 20 5.04 30.34 -4.58
CA VAL A 20 5.51 29.12 -3.89
C VAL A 20 6.72 28.49 -4.59
N LEU A 21 6.72 28.46 -5.94
CA LEU A 21 7.84 27.95 -6.73
C LEU A 21 9.10 28.83 -6.58
N ALA A 22 8.94 30.14 -6.64
CA ALA A 22 10.04 31.08 -6.45
C ALA A 22 10.67 30.93 -5.05
N GLU A 23 9.85 30.88 -4.01
CA GLU A 23 10.30 30.69 -2.63
C GLU A 23 10.99 29.31 -2.43
N ALA A 24 10.44 28.25 -3.02
CA ALA A 24 11.02 26.91 -2.92
C ALA A 24 12.38 26.84 -3.60
N SER A 25 12.52 27.47 -4.77
CA SER A 25 13.76 27.49 -5.55
C SER A 25 14.91 28.23 -4.89
N GLN A 26 14.62 29.15 -3.94
CA GLN A 26 15.66 29.87 -3.18
C GLN A 26 16.31 29.02 -2.08
N ARG A 27 15.63 27.96 -1.61
CA ARG A 27 16.06 27.19 -0.44
C ARG A 27 16.35 25.70 -0.71
N ALA A 28 16.05 25.22 -1.91
CA ALA A 28 16.20 23.80 -2.24
C ALA A 28 16.93 23.61 -3.56
N ASP A 29 17.73 22.55 -3.64
CA ASP A 29 18.42 22.17 -4.89
C ASP A 29 17.44 21.51 -5.88
N VAL A 30 16.37 20.90 -5.37
CA VAL A 30 15.34 20.24 -6.16
C VAL A 30 13.95 20.62 -5.63
N VAL A 31 13.08 21.06 -6.53
CA VAL A 31 11.67 21.30 -6.25
C VAL A 31 10.83 20.28 -7.03
N LEU A 32 10.20 19.34 -6.36
CA LEU A 32 9.35 18.34 -6.99
C LEU A 32 7.87 18.72 -6.82
N CYS A 33 7.19 18.93 -7.93
CA CYS A 33 5.79 19.38 -7.98
C CYS A 33 4.90 18.30 -8.60
N THR A 34 3.66 18.19 -8.14
CA THR A 34 2.67 17.27 -8.71
C THR A 34 1.33 17.97 -8.89
N GLY A 35 0.68 17.73 -10.02
CA GLY A 35 -0.64 18.27 -10.36
C GLY A 35 -0.60 19.50 -11.28
N GLY A 36 -1.77 19.89 -11.75
CA GLY A 36 -1.99 21.05 -12.62
C GLY A 36 -1.42 20.93 -14.04
N LEU A 37 -1.22 19.68 -14.53
CA LEU A 37 -0.73 19.39 -15.89
C LEU A 37 -1.82 18.82 -16.82
N GLY A 38 -3.04 18.74 -16.34
CA GLY A 38 -4.18 18.23 -17.10
C GLY A 38 -4.68 19.20 -18.17
N PRO A 39 -5.79 18.85 -18.85
CA PRO A 39 -6.34 19.65 -19.93
C PRO A 39 -7.35 20.69 -19.48
N THR A 40 -7.71 20.74 -18.19
CA THR A 40 -8.80 21.58 -17.69
C THR A 40 -8.36 23.02 -17.45
N GLN A 41 -9.30 23.91 -17.20
CA GLN A 41 -8.97 25.34 -17.04
C GLN A 41 -8.24 25.66 -15.72
N ASP A 42 -8.41 24.83 -14.73
CA ASP A 42 -7.74 24.85 -13.43
C ASP A 42 -6.34 24.24 -13.43
N ASP A 43 -5.95 23.53 -14.50
CA ASP A 43 -4.58 23.04 -14.70
C ASP A 43 -3.65 24.19 -15.13
N LEU A 44 -3.13 24.95 -14.17
CA LEU A 44 -2.39 26.20 -14.42
C LEU A 44 -0.86 26.07 -14.24
N THR A 45 -0.35 24.92 -13.90
CA THR A 45 1.07 24.74 -13.52
C THR A 45 2.01 25.09 -14.67
N VAL A 46 1.73 24.65 -15.89
CA VAL A 46 2.59 24.92 -17.07
C VAL A 46 2.70 26.40 -17.37
N GLU A 47 1.58 27.12 -17.40
CA GLU A 47 1.53 28.57 -17.64
C GLU A 47 2.19 29.36 -16.49
N ALA A 48 1.98 28.91 -15.24
CA ALA A 48 2.60 29.53 -14.08
C ALA A 48 4.13 29.44 -14.14
N VAL A 49 4.65 28.27 -14.52
CA VAL A 49 6.09 28.03 -14.68
C VAL A 49 6.68 28.83 -15.84
N ALA A 50 6.03 28.84 -17.01
CA ALA A 50 6.47 29.61 -18.16
C ALA A 50 6.59 31.09 -17.81
N HIS A 51 5.58 31.65 -17.13
CA HIS A 51 5.61 33.05 -16.69
C HIS A 51 6.68 33.30 -15.64
N LEU A 52 6.83 32.45 -14.62
CA LEU A 52 7.83 32.58 -13.57
C LEU A 52 9.27 32.57 -14.13
N THR A 53 9.49 31.70 -15.13
CA THR A 53 10.84 31.55 -15.74
C THR A 53 11.09 32.46 -16.90
N GLY A 54 10.13 33.33 -17.29
CA GLY A 54 10.22 34.22 -18.43
C GLY A 54 10.31 33.50 -19.77
N GLN A 55 9.74 32.31 -19.88
CA GLN A 55 9.79 31.48 -21.08
C GLN A 55 8.45 31.52 -21.84
N THR A 56 8.55 31.37 -23.15
CA THR A 56 7.38 31.12 -24.01
C THR A 56 6.96 29.66 -23.91
N LEU A 57 5.69 29.39 -24.17
CA LEU A 57 5.21 28.03 -24.35
C LEU A 57 5.44 27.61 -25.82
N VAL A 58 6.00 26.42 -26.00
CA VAL A 58 6.23 25.80 -27.31
C VAL A 58 5.44 24.49 -27.41
N PHE A 59 4.94 24.23 -28.59
CA PHE A 59 4.17 23.02 -28.87
C PHE A 59 5.10 21.83 -29.06
N ASP A 60 4.94 20.79 -28.25
CA ASP A 60 5.71 19.56 -28.34
C ASP A 60 4.95 18.51 -29.17
N GLN A 61 5.35 18.37 -30.44
CA GLN A 61 4.72 17.44 -31.38
C GLN A 61 4.87 15.98 -30.92
N HIS A 62 5.93 15.62 -30.22
CA HIS A 62 6.10 14.26 -29.71
C HIS A 62 5.12 13.96 -28.57
N ALA A 63 4.91 14.89 -27.65
CA ALA A 63 3.88 14.75 -26.61
C ALA A 63 2.49 14.58 -27.24
N MET A 64 2.17 15.39 -28.26
CA MET A 64 0.92 15.30 -29.01
C MET A 64 0.73 13.94 -29.67
N ASN A 65 1.73 13.46 -30.37
CA ASN A 65 1.68 12.16 -31.05
C ASN A 65 1.48 11.01 -30.06
N ARG A 66 2.11 11.08 -28.90
CA ARG A 66 1.93 10.09 -27.82
C ARG A 66 0.51 10.09 -27.27
N MET A 67 -0.05 11.27 -27.01
CA MET A 67 -1.45 11.38 -26.56
C MET A 67 -2.40 10.78 -27.58
N GLN A 68 -2.26 11.14 -28.85
CA GLN A 68 -3.09 10.58 -29.95
C GLN A 68 -3.00 9.05 -30.00
N ALA A 69 -1.78 8.51 -29.92
CA ALA A 69 -1.58 7.06 -29.91
C ALA A 69 -2.22 6.39 -28.67
N MET A 70 -2.24 7.07 -27.53
CA MET A 70 -2.87 6.56 -26.30
C MET A 70 -4.39 6.55 -26.42
N PHE A 71 -5.00 7.63 -26.90
CA PHE A 71 -6.45 7.69 -27.17
C PHE A 71 -6.89 6.66 -28.21
N ALA A 72 -6.11 6.48 -29.28
CA ALA A 72 -6.36 5.44 -30.28
C ALA A 72 -6.34 4.04 -29.68
N ARG A 73 -5.38 3.75 -28.78
CA ARG A 73 -5.30 2.47 -28.05
C ARG A 73 -6.50 2.23 -27.15
N TRP A 74 -7.06 3.30 -26.56
CA TRP A 74 -8.28 3.22 -25.75
C TRP A 74 -9.56 3.13 -26.59
N GLY A 75 -9.47 3.24 -27.92
CA GLY A 75 -10.63 3.27 -28.80
C GLY A 75 -11.52 4.50 -28.61
N ARG A 76 -10.96 5.64 -28.17
CA ARG A 76 -11.66 6.87 -27.85
C ARG A 76 -11.14 8.04 -28.68
N PRO A 77 -12.00 8.95 -29.15
CA PRO A 77 -11.54 10.18 -29.79
C PRO A 77 -10.88 11.09 -28.74
N MET A 78 -9.79 11.73 -29.13
CA MET A 78 -9.14 12.75 -28.31
C MET A 78 -9.90 14.08 -28.45
N ALA A 79 -10.34 14.65 -27.35
CA ALA A 79 -10.97 15.99 -27.36
C ALA A 79 -9.89 17.06 -27.58
N THR A 80 -10.23 18.14 -28.30
CA THR A 80 -9.29 19.23 -28.62
C THR A 80 -8.66 19.87 -27.37
N VAL A 81 -9.40 19.92 -26.26
CA VAL A 81 -8.87 20.46 -24.99
C VAL A 81 -7.61 19.76 -24.50
N ASN A 82 -7.37 18.51 -24.89
CA ASN A 82 -6.15 17.77 -24.52
C ASN A 82 -4.88 18.31 -25.19
N GLU A 83 -5.00 19.08 -26.28
CA GLU A 83 -3.85 19.71 -26.96
C GLU A 83 -3.10 20.67 -26.02
N LYS A 84 -3.78 21.23 -25.00
CA LYS A 84 -3.16 22.04 -23.97
C LYS A 84 -1.96 21.33 -23.31
N GLN A 85 -2.04 20.03 -23.11
CA GLN A 85 -1.02 19.22 -22.47
C GLN A 85 0.26 19.05 -23.31
N ALA A 86 0.22 19.40 -24.62
CA ALA A 86 1.40 19.40 -25.48
C ALA A 86 2.18 20.72 -25.48
N TRP A 87 1.71 21.73 -24.78
CA TRP A 87 2.44 22.99 -24.63
C TRP A 87 3.35 22.95 -23.40
N LEU A 88 4.65 23.16 -23.59
CA LEU A 88 5.65 23.13 -22.55
C LEU A 88 6.49 24.41 -22.57
N PRO A 89 7.10 24.83 -21.44
CA PRO A 89 8.07 25.93 -21.46
C PRO A 89 9.24 25.62 -22.41
N GLU A 90 9.69 26.61 -23.15
CA GLU A 90 10.66 26.46 -24.26
C GLU A 90 11.95 25.71 -23.88
N LYS A 91 12.45 25.95 -22.65
CA LYS A 91 13.68 25.33 -22.14
C LYS A 91 13.40 24.14 -21.22
N ALA A 92 12.18 23.66 -21.18
CA ALA A 92 11.83 22.51 -20.37
C ALA A 92 12.33 21.22 -21.04
N GLN A 93 12.84 20.31 -20.22
CA GLN A 93 13.11 18.96 -20.63
C GLN A 93 11.87 18.12 -20.34
N ARG A 94 11.23 17.55 -21.39
CA ARG A 94 10.05 16.69 -21.25
C ARG A 94 10.41 15.40 -20.54
N ILE A 95 9.49 14.95 -19.67
CA ILE A 95 9.50 13.63 -19.00
C ILE A 95 8.31 12.85 -19.54
N ASP A 96 8.57 11.78 -20.27
CA ASP A 96 7.51 11.00 -20.90
C ASP A 96 6.62 10.27 -19.88
N ASN A 97 5.29 10.36 -20.09
CA ASN A 97 4.30 9.64 -19.30
C ASN A 97 3.77 8.45 -20.10
N HIS A 98 4.07 7.24 -19.67
CA HIS A 98 3.60 6.00 -20.31
C HIS A 98 2.26 5.49 -19.76
N TRP A 99 1.74 6.11 -18.71
CA TRP A 99 0.56 5.67 -17.96
C TRP A 99 -0.63 6.64 -18.07
N GLY A 100 -0.38 7.86 -18.55
CA GLY A 100 -1.38 8.91 -18.73
C GLY A 100 -1.06 9.85 -19.86
N THR A 101 -1.93 10.83 -20.09
CA THR A 101 -1.84 11.75 -21.23
C THR A 101 -0.89 12.92 -21.01
N ALA A 102 -0.82 13.45 -19.79
CA ALA A 102 -0.01 14.61 -19.46
C ALA A 102 1.47 14.22 -19.34
N PRO A 103 2.38 14.76 -20.17
CA PRO A 103 3.81 14.63 -19.92
C PRO A 103 4.18 15.39 -18.64
N GLY A 104 5.22 14.94 -17.96
CA GLY A 104 5.93 15.77 -17.01
C GLY A 104 7.01 16.60 -17.71
N PHE A 105 7.64 17.48 -16.95
CA PHE A 105 8.80 18.21 -17.45
C PHE A 105 9.71 18.67 -16.30
N SER A 106 10.95 18.95 -16.61
CA SER A 106 11.89 19.62 -15.71
C SER A 106 12.40 20.91 -16.33
N VAL A 107 12.66 21.90 -15.46
CA VAL A 107 13.24 23.18 -15.87
C VAL A 107 14.16 23.72 -14.76
N PRO A 108 15.37 24.17 -15.09
CA PRO A 108 16.22 24.85 -14.13
C PRO A 108 15.67 26.26 -13.87
N TYR A 109 15.64 26.65 -12.61
CA TYR A 109 15.25 27.99 -12.21
C TYR A 109 16.07 28.42 -10.99
N GLN A 110 16.78 29.57 -11.09
CA GLN A 110 17.75 29.99 -10.11
C GLN A 110 18.78 28.87 -9.83
N GLN A 111 18.90 28.43 -8.59
CA GLN A 111 19.80 27.33 -8.20
C GLN A 111 19.14 25.96 -8.20
N ALA A 112 17.81 25.91 -8.36
CA ALA A 112 17.04 24.67 -8.24
C ALA A 112 16.75 24.02 -9.59
N LEU A 113 16.63 22.70 -9.58
CA LEU A 113 15.95 21.94 -10.60
C LEU A 113 14.49 21.77 -10.21
N MET A 114 13.58 22.40 -10.92
CA MET A 114 12.15 22.20 -10.75
C MET A 114 11.69 21.04 -11.63
N ILE A 115 10.96 20.09 -11.07
CA ILE A 115 10.43 18.90 -11.75
C ILE A 115 8.93 18.83 -11.52
N PHE A 116 8.18 18.69 -12.60
CA PHE A 116 6.71 18.69 -12.60
C PHE A 116 6.17 17.35 -13.10
N LEU A 117 5.29 16.73 -12.32
CA LEU A 117 4.69 15.43 -12.61
C LEU A 117 3.17 15.52 -12.50
N PRO A 118 2.41 14.65 -13.18
CA PRO A 118 0.95 14.57 -13.04
C PRO A 118 0.50 14.34 -11.58
N GLY A 119 -0.72 14.78 -11.28
CA GLY A 119 -1.32 14.59 -9.95
C GLY A 119 -1.77 13.15 -9.65
N VAL A 120 -2.04 12.33 -10.67
CA VAL A 120 -2.49 10.95 -10.51
C VAL A 120 -1.39 10.10 -9.87
N PRO A 121 -1.60 9.54 -8.65
CA PRO A 121 -0.52 8.92 -7.89
C PRO A 121 0.19 7.76 -8.59
N GLY A 122 -0.54 6.95 -9.36
CA GLY A 122 0.02 5.83 -10.13
C GLY A 122 0.99 6.31 -11.22
N GLU A 123 0.58 7.32 -11.99
CA GLU A 123 1.40 7.94 -13.04
C GLU A 123 2.65 8.60 -12.44
N MET A 124 2.44 9.45 -11.43
CA MET A 124 3.51 10.19 -10.76
C MET A 124 4.60 9.26 -10.21
N LYS A 125 4.22 8.20 -9.49
CA LYS A 125 5.17 7.23 -8.93
C LYS A 125 5.95 6.48 -10.01
N ALA A 126 5.29 6.08 -11.09
CA ALA A 126 5.91 5.38 -12.20
C ALA A 126 6.90 6.29 -12.94
N MET A 127 6.50 7.52 -13.26
CA MET A 127 7.36 8.52 -13.91
C MET A 127 8.57 8.89 -13.03
N PHE A 128 8.35 9.07 -11.72
CA PHE A 128 9.44 9.31 -10.78
C PHE A 128 10.45 8.17 -10.79
N THR A 129 9.99 6.94 -10.71
CA THR A 129 10.85 5.77 -10.61
C THR A 129 11.63 5.50 -11.89
N GLN A 130 11.00 5.66 -13.06
CA GLN A 130 11.59 5.29 -14.34
C GLN A 130 12.36 6.43 -15.05
N GLY A 131 11.98 7.69 -14.78
CA GLY A 131 12.61 8.86 -15.41
C GLY A 131 13.37 9.75 -14.42
N VAL A 132 12.63 10.38 -13.51
CA VAL A 132 13.17 11.43 -12.62
C VAL A 132 14.31 10.93 -11.72
N LYS A 133 14.19 9.72 -11.19
CA LYS A 133 15.22 9.14 -10.32
C LYS A 133 16.58 9.04 -11.04
N ALA A 134 16.60 8.63 -12.29
CA ALA A 134 17.83 8.52 -13.08
C ALA A 134 18.45 9.90 -13.34
N GLU A 135 17.64 10.92 -13.69
CA GLU A 135 18.08 12.31 -13.87
C GLU A 135 18.69 12.87 -12.58
N LEU A 136 18.05 12.69 -11.45
CA LEU A 136 18.56 13.14 -10.15
C LEU A 136 19.88 12.45 -9.76
N LEU A 137 20.01 11.15 -10.01
CA LEU A 137 21.25 10.40 -9.75
C LEU A 137 22.40 10.82 -10.67
N ALA A 138 22.11 11.22 -11.90
CA ALA A 138 23.12 11.74 -12.82
C ALA A 138 23.59 13.16 -12.46
N ARG A 139 22.69 13.99 -11.89
CA ARG A 139 22.96 15.39 -11.60
C ARG A 139 23.57 15.63 -10.23
N PHE A 140 23.24 14.79 -9.24
CA PHE A 140 23.67 14.99 -7.86
C PHE A 140 24.46 13.80 -7.33
N THR A 141 25.56 14.07 -6.65
CA THR A 141 26.31 13.05 -5.91
C THR A 141 25.57 12.73 -4.62
N LEU A 142 24.78 11.66 -4.66
CA LEU A 142 23.96 11.27 -3.53
C LEU A 142 24.62 10.15 -2.71
N GLN A 143 24.55 10.30 -1.41
CA GLN A 143 24.92 9.25 -0.45
C GLN A 143 23.64 8.72 0.22
N PRO A 144 22.96 7.72 -0.36
CA PRO A 144 21.71 7.22 0.18
C PRO A 144 21.97 6.44 1.47
N GLY A 145 21.22 6.81 2.51
CA GLY A 145 21.08 5.95 3.67
C GLY A 145 20.27 4.70 3.32
N ARG A 146 20.26 3.73 4.23
CA ARG A 146 19.46 2.51 4.09
C ARG A 146 18.20 2.59 4.95
N LEU A 147 17.10 2.06 4.46
CA LEU A 147 15.84 1.97 5.19
C LEU A 147 15.46 0.50 5.35
N VAL A 148 15.26 0.09 6.59
CA VAL A 148 14.67 -1.21 6.93
C VAL A 148 13.32 -0.96 7.58
N THR A 149 12.29 -1.65 7.11
CA THR A 149 10.93 -1.52 7.62
C THR A 149 10.46 -2.86 8.17
N PHE A 150 10.15 -2.90 9.46
CA PHE A 150 9.47 -4.02 10.11
C PHE A 150 7.98 -3.76 10.08
N ARG A 151 7.22 -4.64 9.46
CA ARG A 151 5.77 -4.55 9.35
C ARG A 151 5.15 -5.44 10.41
N THR A 152 4.39 -4.85 11.31
CA THR A 152 3.78 -5.54 12.44
C THR A 152 2.26 -5.54 12.34
N ILE A 153 1.64 -6.53 12.96
CA ILE A 153 0.19 -6.72 13.02
C ILE A 153 -0.24 -7.10 14.44
N GLY A 154 -1.45 -6.68 14.82
CA GLY A 154 -2.05 -7.06 16.12
C GLY A 154 -1.56 -6.25 17.32
N VAL A 155 -0.63 -5.30 17.13
CA VAL A 155 -0.06 -4.47 18.20
C VAL A 155 -0.19 -2.99 17.86
N GLY A 156 -0.68 -2.20 18.79
CA GLY A 156 -0.80 -0.74 18.63
C GLY A 156 0.54 -0.02 18.71
N GLU A 157 0.63 1.16 18.07
CA GLU A 157 1.85 1.99 18.02
C GLU A 157 2.39 2.33 19.40
N SER A 158 1.53 2.70 20.34
CA SER A 158 1.93 3.02 21.73
C SER A 158 2.56 1.83 22.46
N ASN A 159 2.01 0.62 22.28
CA ASN A 159 2.56 -0.60 22.87
C ASN A 159 3.91 -0.96 22.27
N LEU A 160 4.06 -0.77 20.95
CA LEU A 160 5.34 -0.96 20.26
C LEU A 160 6.37 0.06 20.74
N GLN A 161 5.99 1.33 20.88
CA GLN A 161 6.87 2.37 21.40
C GLN A 161 7.30 2.09 22.84
N GLN A 162 6.40 1.63 23.70
CA GLN A 162 6.74 1.24 25.06
C GLN A 162 7.69 0.04 25.11
N ARG A 163 7.46 -0.98 24.26
CA ARG A 163 8.31 -2.18 24.17
C ARG A 163 9.72 -1.86 23.66
N ILE A 164 9.82 -1.02 22.65
CA ILE A 164 11.11 -0.63 22.05
C ILE A 164 11.86 0.34 22.96
N GLY A 165 11.15 1.17 23.71
CA GLY A 165 11.74 2.16 24.59
C GLY A 165 12.46 3.30 23.86
N PRO A 166 13.25 4.10 24.57
CA PRO A 166 14.08 5.15 23.98
C PRO A 166 15.14 4.56 23.05
N TYR A 167 15.12 4.95 21.78
CA TYR A 167 16.04 4.46 20.77
C TYR A 167 16.92 5.60 20.27
N HIS A 168 18.04 5.83 20.98
CA HIS A 168 19.00 6.88 20.66
C HIS A 168 20.29 6.27 20.15
N GLN A 169 20.46 6.25 18.84
CA GLN A 169 21.67 5.76 18.17
C GLN A 169 22.16 6.82 17.17
N SER A 170 23.45 7.12 17.17
CA SER A 170 24.02 8.21 16.35
C SER A 170 23.80 8.05 14.85
N ASN A 171 23.74 6.82 14.36
CA ASN A 171 23.67 6.51 12.94
C ASN A 171 22.35 5.89 12.49
N VAL A 172 21.36 5.77 13.39
CA VAL A 172 20.06 5.14 13.10
C VAL A 172 18.93 5.96 13.68
N THR A 173 17.96 6.28 12.84
CA THR A 173 16.73 6.95 13.26
C THR A 173 15.58 5.97 13.24
N LEU A 174 14.84 5.90 14.34
CA LEU A 174 13.62 5.12 14.48
C LEU A 174 12.40 6.01 14.18
N SER A 175 11.46 5.48 13.43
CA SER A 175 10.14 6.12 13.23
C SER A 175 9.04 5.09 13.09
N TYR A 176 7.81 5.49 13.41
CA TYR A 176 6.61 4.68 13.32
C TYR A 176 5.70 5.21 12.23
N ARG A 177 4.93 4.33 11.62
CA ARG A 177 3.87 4.69 10.68
C ARG A 177 2.71 3.71 10.82
N ALA A 178 1.59 4.18 11.35
CA ALA A 178 0.33 3.45 11.29
C ALA A 178 -0.19 3.46 9.84
N MET A 179 -0.61 2.29 9.36
CA MET A 179 -1.10 2.12 7.99
C MET A 179 -2.22 1.06 7.99
N GLY A 180 -3.46 1.52 8.13
CA GLY A 180 -4.63 0.65 8.28
C GLY A 180 -4.54 -0.20 9.55
N ARG A 181 -4.28 -1.50 9.40
CA ARG A 181 -4.16 -2.46 10.52
C ARG A 181 -2.71 -2.82 10.86
N GLU A 182 -1.78 -2.25 10.14
CA GLU A 182 -0.34 -2.45 10.35
C GLU A 182 0.26 -1.27 11.09
N VAL A 183 1.32 -1.54 11.85
CA VAL A 183 2.26 -0.51 12.29
C VAL A 183 3.62 -0.85 11.70
N GLN A 184 4.16 0.07 10.94
CA GLN A 184 5.50 -0.03 10.37
C GLN A 184 6.51 0.62 11.30
N ILE A 185 7.51 -0.14 11.71
CA ILE A 185 8.68 0.36 12.44
C ILE A 185 9.80 0.52 11.43
N LYS A 186 10.32 1.74 11.29
CA LYS A 186 11.30 2.08 10.28
C LYS A 186 12.62 2.45 10.92
N LEU A 187 13.65 1.68 10.62
CA LEU A 187 15.04 2.00 10.94
C LEU A 187 15.70 2.65 9.72
N ARG A 188 16.02 3.93 9.83
CA ARG A 188 16.75 4.67 8.80
C ARG A 188 18.21 4.77 9.23
N PHE A 189 19.08 4.11 8.49
CA PHE A 189 20.51 4.12 8.69
C PHE A 189 21.15 5.28 7.90
N ALA A 190 22.05 6.00 8.51
CA ALA A 190 22.80 7.04 7.85
C ALA A 190 23.68 6.48 6.72
N ALA A 191 24.06 7.33 5.77
CA ALA A 191 25.04 6.98 4.75
C ALA A 191 26.36 6.57 5.43
N GLY A 192 26.98 5.48 4.94
CA GLY A 192 28.22 4.95 5.52
C GLY A 192 28.04 4.06 6.75
N CYS A 193 26.81 3.78 7.21
CA CYS A 193 26.57 2.77 8.23
C CYS A 193 27.06 1.40 7.76
N SER A 194 27.88 0.74 8.59
CA SER A 194 28.44 -0.56 8.26
C SER A 194 27.35 -1.65 8.12
N GLN A 195 27.62 -2.68 7.32
CA GLN A 195 26.71 -3.83 7.20
C GLN A 195 26.53 -4.52 8.55
N GLN A 196 27.59 -4.64 9.33
CA GLN A 196 27.58 -5.27 10.65
C GLN A 196 26.69 -4.51 11.65
N ASP A 197 26.77 -3.15 11.66
CA ASP A 197 25.91 -2.35 12.51
C ASP A 197 24.44 -2.45 12.09
N LEU A 198 24.17 -2.43 10.79
CA LEU A 198 22.81 -2.62 10.29
C LEU A 198 22.23 -3.97 10.74
N GLU A 199 22.98 -5.05 10.56
CA GLU A 199 22.55 -6.40 10.96
C GLU A 199 22.32 -6.49 12.47
N ARG A 200 23.23 -5.96 13.29
CA ARG A 200 23.06 -5.92 14.74
C ARG A 200 21.74 -5.25 15.15
N HIS A 201 21.44 -4.08 14.58
CA HIS A 201 20.20 -3.36 14.88
C HIS A 201 18.96 -4.11 14.37
N CYS A 202 19.04 -4.69 13.19
CA CYS A 202 17.92 -5.44 12.62
C CYS A 202 17.64 -6.73 13.40
N PHE A 203 18.66 -7.47 13.81
CA PHE A 203 18.50 -8.67 14.66
C PHE A 203 17.90 -8.31 16.02
N ALA A 204 18.42 -7.29 16.69
CA ALA A 204 17.89 -6.83 17.97
C ALA A 204 16.41 -6.44 17.85
N MET A 205 16.04 -5.67 16.81
CA MET A 205 14.66 -5.28 16.57
C MET A 205 13.75 -6.48 16.27
N LYS A 206 14.20 -7.40 15.40
CA LYS A 206 13.45 -8.62 15.09
C LYS A 206 13.20 -9.47 16.34
N THR A 207 14.21 -9.68 17.17
CA THR A 207 14.08 -10.42 18.42
C THR A 207 13.10 -9.75 19.39
N LEU A 208 13.19 -8.42 19.51
CA LEU A 208 12.32 -7.66 20.41
C LEU A 208 10.85 -7.70 19.98
N LEU A 209 10.57 -7.63 18.66
CA LEU A 209 9.22 -7.62 18.11
C LEU A 209 8.63 -9.03 17.97
N GLY A 210 9.45 -10.05 17.83
CA GLY A 210 9.01 -11.45 17.71
C GLY A 210 8.01 -11.69 16.60
N ASP A 211 7.00 -12.50 16.92
CA ASP A 211 5.95 -12.91 15.96
C ASP A 211 4.95 -11.82 15.56
N ASP A 212 5.02 -10.64 16.17
CA ASP A 212 4.22 -9.51 15.72
C ASP A 212 4.71 -9.00 14.35
N VAL A 213 5.97 -9.26 13.98
CA VAL A 213 6.52 -8.96 12.65
C VAL A 213 6.06 -10.02 11.65
N PHE A 214 5.32 -9.58 10.64
CA PHE A 214 4.92 -10.47 9.55
C PHE A 214 5.79 -10.29 8.29
N ALA A 215 6.47 -9.14 8.14
CA ALA A 215 7.32 -8.84 6.99
C ALA A 215 8.45 -7.87 7.36
N ILE A 216 9.59 -8.00 6.69
CA ILE A 216 10.73 -7.08 6.80
C ILE A 216 11.17 -6.67 5.41
N GLU A 217 11.22 -5.36 5.16
CA GLU A 217 11.64 -4.78 3.88
C GLU A 217 13.01 -4.09 4.04
N GLY A 218 13.86 -4.21 3.03
CA GLY A 218 15.18 -3.56 3.02
C GLY A 218 16.28 -4.27 3.80
N TRP A 219 16.00 -5.44 4.37
CA TRP A 219 16.98 -6.32 5.04
C TRP A 219 16.76 -7.78 4.63
N GLY A 220 17.81 -8.42 4.11
CA GLY A 220 17.73 -9.74 3.51
C GLY A 220 17.28 -9.71 2.05
N THR A 221 17.04 -10.88 1.47
CA THR A 221 16.78 -11.06 0.04
C THR A 221 15.30 -11.08 -0.33
N GLN A 222 14.38 -11.04 0.63
CA GLN A 222 12.96 -11.23 0.36
C GLN A 222 12.22 -9.89 0.30
N ARG A 223 11.60 -9.59 -0.86
CA ARG A 223 10.46 -8.68 -0.93
C ARG A 223 9.28 -9.39 -0.28
N THR A 224 8.83 -8.88 0.82
CA THR A 224 7.63 -9.35 1.47
C THR A 224 6.49 -8.40 1.13
N GLY A 225 5.44 -8.92 0.52
CA GLY A 225 4.23 -8.18 0.19
C GLY A 225 3.35 -7.89 1.40
N GLY A 226 2.04 -7.67 1.17
CA GLY A 226 1.05 -7.54 2.23
C GLY A 226 0.86 -8.82 3.05
N LEU A 227 0.15 -8.72 4.18
CA LEU A 227 -0.08 -9.88 5.06
C LEU A 227 -0.70 -11.08 4.32
N GLY A 228 -1.66 -10.84 3.43
CA GLY A 228 -2.27 -11.90 2.63
C GLY A 228 -1.27 -12.59 1.69
N GLU A 229 -0.35 -11.83 1.08
CA GLU A 229 0.71 -12.36 0.22
C GLU A 229 1.71 -13.21 1.01
N VAL A 230 2.05 -12.76 2.22
CA VAL A 230 2.91 -13.55 3.15
C VAL A 230 2.25 -14.87 3.48
N VAL A 231 0.97 -14.86 3.86
CA VAL A 231 0.21 -16.07 4.18
C VAL A 231 0.12 -17.01 2.96
N ALA A 232 -0.25 -16.47 1.79
CA ALA A 232 -0.34 -17.25 0.56
C ALA A 232 1.01 -17.89 0.19
N THR A 233 2.11 -17.16 0.39
CA THR A 233 3.47 -17.68 0.16
C THR A 233 3.82 -18.81 1.12
N HIS A 234 3.46 -18.69 2.41
CA HIS A 234 3.68 -19.76 3.39
C HIS A 234 2.88 -21.02 3.04
N LEU A 235 1.61 -20.88 2.68
CA LEU A 235 0.78 -22.00 2.23
C LEU A 235 1.38 -22.67 0.98
N HIS A 236 1.72 -21.88 -0.02
CA HIS A 236 2.29 -22.38 -1.27
C HIS A 236 3.62 -23.15 -1.06
N ARG A 237 4.53 -22.63 -0.24
CA ARG A 237 5.81 -23.29 0.07
C ARG A 237 5.64 -24.64 0.77
N ARG A 238 4.53 -24.82 1.49
CA ARG A 238 4.18 -26.08 2.18
C ARG A 238 3.31 -27.00 1.34
N GLY A 239 2.95 -26.60 0.14
CA GLY A 239 2.00 -27.33 -0.69
C GLY A 239 0.59 -27.41 -0.10
N MET A 240 0.26 -26.53 0.86
CA MET A 240 -1.02 -26.53 1.55
C MET A 240 -2.05 -25.70 0.80
N THR A 241 -3.29 -26.16 0.84
CA THR A 241 -4.44 -25.54 0.20
C THR A 241 -5.41 -24.98 1.24
N LEU A 242 -6.11 -23.90 0.87
CA LEU A 242 -7.00 -23.16 1.75
C LEU A 242 -8.36 -22.93 1.07
N VAL A 243 -9.43 -23.06 1.84
CA VAL A 243 -10.75 -22.53 1.49
C VAL A 243 -11.16 -21.51 2.55
N VAL A 244 -11.79 -20.42 2.13
CA VAL A 244 -12.32 -19.41 3.04
C VAL A 244 -13.84 -19.30 2.89
N ALA A 245 -14.54 -19.12 4.02
CA ALA A 245 -15.97 -18.80 4.04
C ALA A 245 -16.15 -17.52 4.89
N GLU A 246 -16.63 -16.48 4.26
CA GLU A 246 -16.61 -15.13 4.78
C GLU A 246 -18.00 -14.57 5.02
N SER A 247 -18.21 -14.01 6.21
CA SER A 247 -19.33 -13.14 6.49
C SER A 247 -18.82 -11.79 6.99
N SER A 248 -18.33 -11.71 8.22
CA SER A 248 -17.89 -10.45 8.83
C SER A 248 -16.66 -9.80 8.18
N SER A 249 -15.86 -10.52 7.42
CA SER A 249 -14.75 -9.95 6.64
C SER A 249 -15.18 -9.38 5.27
N GLY A 250 -16.42 -9.64 4.84
CA GLY A 250 -17.05 -9.02 3.66
C GLY A 250 -16.32 -9.26 2.34
N GLY A 251 -15.74 -10.45 2.14
CA GLY A 251 -14.99 -10.83 0.94
C GLY A 251 -13.53 -10.33 0.92
N ARG A 252 -13.11 -9.57 1.94
CA ARG A 252 -11.75 -8.97 2.00
C ARG A 252 -10.66 -10.01 2.25
N LEU A 253 -10.96 -11.06 2.99
CA LEU A 253 -10.00 -12.14 3.23
C LEU A 253 -9.61 -12.83 1.92
N THR A 254 -10.59 -13.18 1.10
CA THR A 254 -10.37 -13.71 -0.25
C THR A 254 -9.56 -12.76 -1.13
N GLN A 255 -9.89 -11.46 -1.10
CA GLN A 255 -9.19 -10.44 -1.89
C GLN A 255 -7.72 -10.32 -1.48
N LEU A 256 -7.43 -10.31 -0.17
CA LEU A 256 -6.07 -10.19 0.35
C LEU A 256 -5.20 -11.42 0.05
N LEU A 257 -5.80 -12.61 0.03
CA LEU A 257 -5.12 -13.88 -0.29
C LEU A 257 -4.88 -14.06 -1.80
N LYS A 258 -5.63 -13.35 -2.65
CA LYS A 258 -5.48 -13.43 -4.10
C LYS A 258 -4.17 -12.78 -4.55
N THR A 259 -3.18 -13.61 -4.81
CA THR A 259 -1.83 -13.18 -5.17
C THR A 259 -1.56 -13.53 -6.64
N PRO A 260 -1.59 -12.53 -7.56
CA PRO A 260 -1.38 -12.77 -8.99
C PRO A 260 0.00 -13.35 -9.34
N ALA A 261 0.97 -13.21 -8.44
CA ALA A 261 2.35 -13.66 -8.64
C ALA A 261 2.58 -15.16 -8.43
N LEU A 262 1.58 -15.89 -7.90
CA LEU A 262 1.68 -17.33 -7.69
C LEU A 262 0.97 -18.07 -8.83
N GLU A 263 1.71 -18.87 -9.61
CA GLU A 263 1.16 -19.68 -10.70
C GLU A 263 0.07 -20.66 -10.23
N ASN A 264 0.23 -21.21 -9.01
CA ASN A 264 -0.75 -22.07 -8.37
C ASN A 264 -1.19 -21.43 -7.05
N SER A 265 -2.35 -20.77 -7.07
CA SER A 265 -2.91 -20.17 -5.86
C SER A 265 -3.21 -21.26 -4.82
N PRO A 266 -2.79 -21.09 -3.56
CA PRO A 266 -3.17 -21.99 -2.48
C PRO A 266 -4.67 -21.85 -2.13
N LEU A 267 -5.31 -20.75 -2.51
CA LEU A 267 -6.74 -20.52 -2.29
C LEU A 267 -7.56 -21.29 -3.33
N ARG A 268 -8.26 -22.34 -2.90
CA ARG A 268 -9.11 -23.18 -3.75
C ARG A 268 -10.46 -22.56 -4.03
N ALA A 269 -11.10 -21.98 -3.00
CA ALA A 269 -12.43 -21.38 -3.11
C ALA A 269 -12.65 -20.31 -2.03
N GLY A 270 -13.58 -19.39 -2.30
CA GLY A 270 -14.11 -18.44 -1.35
C GLY A 270 -15.63 -18.46 -1.38
N TYR A 271 -16.26 -18.58 -0.22
CA TYR A 271 -17.69 -18.44 -0.02
C TYR A 271 -17.99 -17.10 0.65
N TYR A 272 -19.07 -16.46 0.24
CA TYR A 272 -19.65 -15.35 0.98
C TYR A 272 -21.04 -15.72 1.48
N PHE A 273 -21.37 -15.46 2.73
CA PHE A 273 -22.64 -15.81 3.35
C PHE A 273 -23.06 -14.80 4.42
N ASP A 274 -24.38 -14.64 4.61
CA ASP A 274 -24.94 -13.72 5.60
C ASP A 274 -25.23 -14.39 6.94
N SER A 275 -25.54 -15.68 6.95
CA SER A 275 -25.87 -16.44 8.14
C SER A 275 -25.33 -17.87 8.08
N GLN A 276 -25.16 -18.48 9.26
CA GLN A 276 -24.78 -19.88 9.39
C GLN A 276 -25.70 -20.81 8.62
N THR A 277 -27.01 -20.56 8.71
CA THR A 277 -28.02 -21.29 7.95
C THR A 277 -27.86 -21.14 6.44
N CYS A 278 -27.52 -19.94 5.97
CA CYS A 278 -27.24 -19.69 4.57
C CYS A 278 -26.05 -20.51 4.08
N LEU A 279 -24.96 -20.53 4.84
CA LEU A 279 -23.78 -21.35 4.49
C LEU A 279 -24.11 -22.85 4.46
N ALA A 280 -24.84 -23.34 5.45
CA ALA A 280 -25.28 -24.76 5.48
C ALA A 280 -26.18 -25.11 4.29
N THR A 281 -27.05 -24.19 3.87
CA THR A 281 -27.89 -24.33 2.68
C THR A 281 -27.06 -24.38 1.40
N LEU A 282 -26.07 -23.49 1.27
CA LEU A 282 -25.12 -23.49 0.14
C LEU A 282 -24.33 -24.81 0.05
N LEU A 283 -24.09 -25.42 1.18
CA LEU A 283 -23.43 -26.75 1.27
C LEU A 283 -24.39 -27.92 1.07
N ALA A 284 -25.67 -27.66 0.89
CA ALA A 284 -26.74 -28.67 0.75
C ALA A 284 -26.79 -29.64 1.94
N LEU A 285 -26.59 -29.16 3.15
CA LEU A 285 -26.62 -29.95 4.36
C LEU A 285 -28.05 -30.16 4.86
N PRO A 286 -28.37 -31.33 5.44
CA PRO A 286 -29.62 -31.55 6.15
C PRO A 286 -29.65 -30.68 7.41
N GLU A 287 -30.84 -30.23 7.80
CA GLU A 287 -31.06 -29.43 9.00
C GLU A 287 -30.10 -28.23 9.12
N PRO A 288 -30.10 -27.26 8.15
CA PRO A 288 -29.14 -26.19 8.11
C PRO A 288 -29.04 -25.35 9.40
N ALA A 289 -30.12 -25.25 10.16
CA ALA A 289 -30.19 -24.48 11.39
C ALA A 289 -29.42 -25.10 12.58
N SER A 290 -29.11 -26.40 12.52
CA SER A 290 -28.46 -27.16 13.61
C SER A 290 -26.95 -27.34 13.42
N GLN A 291 -26.38 -26.89 12.30
CA GLN A 291 -24.97 -27.08 11.97
C GLN A 291 -24.06 -26.16 12.78
N SER A 292 -22.98 -26.68 13.34
CA SER A 292 -21.91 -25.84 13.94
C SER A 292 -20.92 -25.34 12.88
N TYR A 293 -20.13 -24.29 13.19
CA TYR A 293 -19.09 -23.80 12.27
C TYR A 293 -18.00 -24.84 12.04
N GLU A 294 -17.71 -25.68 13.02
CA GLU A 294 -16.77 -26.79 12.92
C GLU A 294 -17.30 -27.86 11.92
N SER A 295 -18.57 -28.20 12.01
CA SER A 295 -19.23 -29.14 11.05
C SER A 295 -19.22 -28.55 9.63
N LEU A 296 -19.55 -27.28 9.48
CA LEU A 296 -19.53 -26.59 8.20
C LEU A 296 -18.12 -26.56 7.60
N ALA A 297 -17.10 -26.27 8.41
CA ALA A 297 -15.71 -26.23 7.96
C ALA A 297 -15.23 -27.62 7.52
N GLU A 298 -15.56 -28.69 8.27
CA GLU A 298 -15.19 -30.06 7.87
C GLU A 298 -15.86 -30.45 6.56
N THR A 299 -17.13 -30.09 6.36
CA THR A 299 -17.83 -30.34 5.09
C THR A 299 -17.15 -29.58 3.92
N ILE A 300 -16.76 -28.35 4.13
CA ILE A 300 -16.02 -27.55 3.14
C ILE A 300 -14.67 -28.21 2.85
N ARG A 301 -13.93 -28.59 3.89
CA ARG A 301 -12.62 -29.21 3.78
C ARG A 301 -12.67 -30.47 2.93
N GLN A 302 -13.62 -31.37 3.20
CA GLN A 302 -13.80 -32.58 2.44
C GLN A 302 -14.22 -32.32 0.99
N ARG A 303 -15.17 -31.42 0.76
CA ARG A 303 -15.68 -31.09 -0.59
C ARG A 303 -14.59 -30.57 -1.52
N TRP A 304 -13.63 -29.79 -0.99
CA TRP A 304 -12.57 -29.16 -1.75
C TRP A 304 -11.23 -29.88 -1.63
N GLU A 305 -11.17 -30.98 -0.89
CA GLU A 305 -9.92 -31.68 -0.55
C GLU A 305 -8.86 -30.66 -0.06
N ALA A 306 -9.30 -29.74 0.81
CA ALA A 306 -8.45 -28.67 1.31
C ALA A 306 -7.77 -29.08 2.60
N ASP A 307 -6.54 -28.56 2.81
CA ASP A 307 -5.80 -28.78 4.05
C ASP A 307 -6.36 -27.94 5.18
N LEU A 308 -6.75 -26.71 4.88
CA LEU A 308 -7.24 -25.74 5.85
C LEU A 308 -8.53 -25.05 5.38
N VAL A 309 -9.39 -24.71 6.35
CA VAL A 309 -10.57 -23.88 6.14
C VAL A 309 -10.57 -22.75 7.17
N VAL A 310 -10.82 -21.53 6.70
CA VAL A 310 -11.05 -20.36 7.56
C VAL A 310 -12.49 -19.91 7.39
N ILE A 311 -13.22 -19.76 8.51
CA ILE A 311 -14.60 -19.21 8.50
C ILE A 311 -14.61 -17.96 9.38
N THR A 312 -15.21 -16.86 8.87
CA THR A 312 -15.55 -15.70 9.70
C THR A 312 -17.05 -15.64 9.90
N SER A 313 -17.51 -15.73 11.17
CA SER A 313 -18.93 -15.68 11.48
C SER A 313 -19.55 -14.31 11.20
N PRO A 314 -20.86 -14.17 11.05
CA PRO A 314 -21.53 -12.88 10.96
C PRO A 314 -21.21 -11.96 12.15
N PHE A 315 -21.35 -10.66 11.94
CA PHE A 315 -21.28 -9.69 13.03
C PHE A 315 -22.52 -9.81 13.93
N VAL A 316 -22.26 -9.80 15.23
CA VAL A 316 -23.27 -9.63 16.25
C VAL A 316 -23.09 -8.25 16.88
N ALA A 317 -24.07 -7.37 16.71
CA ALA A 317 -24.05 -6.04 17.29
C ALA A 317 -23.96 -6.13 18.82
N GLN A 318 -23.12 -5.29 19.40
CA GLN A 318 -22.95 -5.20 20.85
C GLN A 318 -23.66 -3.95 21.39
N PRO A 319 -24.16 -3.98 22.63
CA PRO A 319 -24.66 -2.79 23.30
C PRO A 319 -23.58 -1.71 23.32
N ILE A 320 -23.97 -0.48 23.03
CA ILE A 320 -23.08 0.70 23.05
C ILE A 320 -23.71 1.81 23.89
N ASP A 321 -22.87 2.59 24.54
CA ASP A 321 -23.31 3.81 25.22
C ASP A 321 -23.63 4.92 24.22
N HIS A 322 -24.51 5.84 24.62
CA HIS A 322 -24.88 6.97 23.79
C HIS A 322 -23.64 7.76 23.34
N GLY A 323 -23.50 7.94 22.04
CA GLY A 323 -22.38 8.68 21.44
C GLY A 323 -21.12 7.86 21.16
N SER A 324 -21.08 6.59 21.52
CA SER A 324 -19.98 5.68 21.19
C SER A 324 -20.08 5.15 19.77
N ALA A 325 -18.94 4.77 19.17
CA ALA A 325 -18.91 4.13 17.86
C ALA A 325 -19.58 2.75 17.92
N PRO A 326 -20.24 2.28 16.84
CA PRO A 326 -20.81 0.94 16.76
C PRO A 326 -19.79 -0.14 17.11
N ALA A 327 -20.19 -1.14 17.87
CA ALA A 327 -19.36 -2.26 18.29
C ALA A 327 -19.99 -3.58 17.79
N TYR A 328 -19.14 -4.47 17.33
CA TYR A 328 -19.54 -5.77 16.77
C TYR A 328 -18.63 -6.86 17.32
N LYS A 329 -19.21 -8.04 17.55
CA LYS A 329 -18.48 -9.27 17.88
C LYS A 329 -18.58 -10.23 16.71
N SER A 330 -17.49 -10.90 16.39
CA SER A 330 -17.45 -12.01 15.42
C SER A 330 -16.37 -13.00 15.83
N THR A 331 -16.47 -14.22 15.32
CA THR A 331 -15.49 -15.28 15.59
C THR A 331 -14.88 -15.75 14.28
N CYS A 332 -13.56 -15.88 14.28
CA CYS A 332 -12.83 -16.54 13.23
C CYS A 332 -12.54 -17.98 13.65
N TYR A 333 -12.78 -18.93 12.75
CA TYR A 333 -12.53 -20.37 12.92
C TYR A 333 -11.45 -20.77 11.92
N LEU A 334 -10.43 -21.49 12.38
CA LEU A 334 -9.41 -22.16 11.56
C LEU A 334 -9.48 -23.64 11.82
N LEU A 335 -9.75 -24.43 10.79
CA LEU A 335 -9.86 -25.89 10.86
C LEU A 335 -9.00 -26.57 9.80
N GLY A 336 -8.45 -27.70 10.15
CA GLY A 336 -7.69 -28.62 9.32
C GLY A 336 -7.75 -30.02 9.91
N ALA A 337 -6.97 -30.96 9.39
CA ALA A 337 -6.95 -32.34 9.92
C ALA A 337 -6.54 -32.39 11.40
N ASP A 338 -5.49 -31.62 11.77
CA ASP A 338 -4.91 -31.60 13.11
C ASP A 338 -5.07 -30.25 13.82
N VAL A 339 -5.92 -29.37 13.32
CA VAL A 339 -6.15 -28.05 13.88
C VAL A 339 -7.62 -27.72 13.97
N SER A 340 -8.04 -27.26 15.16
CA SER A 340 -9.36 -26.66 15.39
C SER A 340 -9.17 -25.51 16.39
N VAL A 341 -9.09 -24.29 15.87
CA VAL A 341 -8.88 -23.07 16.67
C VAL A 341 -9.96 -22.06 16.32
N ASN A 342 -10.50 -21.40 17.32
CA ASN A 342 -11.36 -20.26 17.10
C ASN A 342 -10.92 -19.05 17.94
N GLN A 343 -11.19 -17.86 17.42
CA GLN A 343 -10.84 -16.60 18.09
C GLN A 343 -12.00 -15.62 17.94
N ALA A 344 -12.65 -15.32 19.06
CA ALA A 344 -13.66 -14.28 19.11
C ALA A 344 -12.98 -12.89 19.17
N GLN A 345 -13.53 -11.95 18.42
CA GLN A 345 -13.04 -10.59 18.36
C GLN A 345 -14.17 -9.59 18.51
N GLN A 346 -13.88 -8.51 19.22
CA GLN A 346 -14.73 -7.34 19.27
C GLN A 346 -14.05 -6.21 18.48
N VAL A 347 -14.81 -5.59 17.59
CA VAL A 347 -14.34 -4.51 16.73
C VAL A 347 -15.30 -3.33 16.82
N THR A 348 -14.78 -2.12 16.72
CA THR A 348 -15.56 -0.88 16.83
C THR A 348 -15.32 0.00 15.62
N GLY A 349 -16.36 0.75 15.21
CA GLY A 349 -16.30 1.66 14.09
C GLY A 349 -17.30 1.33 12.99
N GLY A 350 -17.16 2.00 11.84
CA GLY A 350 -18.01 1.71 10.67
C GLY A 350 -17.80 0.28 10.14
N VAL A 351 -18.82 -0.26 9.48
CA VAL A 351 -18.85 -1.65 9.00
C VAL A 351 -17.61 -1.97 8.16
N GLU A 352 -17.23 -1.10 7.24
CA GLU A 352 -16.05 -1.30 6.38
C GLU A 352 -14.77 -1.45 7.20
N HIS A 353 -14.57 -0.60 8.21
CA HIS A 353 -13.44 -0.69 9.13
C HIS A 353 -13.43 -2.01 9.91
N CYS A 354 -14.60 -2.45 10.37
CA CYS A 354 -14.76 -3.71 11.09
C CYS A 354 -14.48 -4.93 10.18
N GLN A 355 -14.93 -4.89 8.93
CA GLN A 355 -14.63 -5.94 7.94
C GLN A 355 -13.13 -6.06 7.67
N HIS A 356 -12.42 -4.93 7.53
CA HIS A 356 -10.96 -4.93 7.42
C HIS A 356 -10.30 -5.53 8.66
N ALA A 357 -10.78 -5.17 9.85
CA ALA A 357 -10.26 -5.73 11.10
C ALA A 357 -10.36 -7.25 11.12
N MET A 358 -11.52 -7.79 10.79
CA MET A 358 -11.74 -9.23 10.79
C MET A 358 -10.87 -9.96 9.76
N ALA A 359 -10.72 -9.40 8.54
CA ALA A 359 -9.86 -9.99 7.52
C ALA A 359 -8.40 -10.06 7.96
N TYR A 360 -7.84 -8.98 8.48
CA TYR A 360 -6.46 -8.93 8.96
C TYR A 360 -6.21 -9.83 10.16
N SER A 361 -7.15 -9.89 11.07
CA SER A 361 -7.07 -10.74 12.25
C SER A 361 -7.12 -12.23 11.89
N SER A 362 -7.98 -12.60 10.94
CA SER A 362 -8.06 -13.96 10.44
C SER A 362 -6.78 -14.39 9.72
N LEU A 363 -6.18 -13.47 8.94
CA LEU A 363 -4.89 -13.71 8.30
C LEU A 363 -3.76 -13.86 9.32
N ASP A 364 -3.74 -13.07 10.38
CA ASP A 364 -2.71 -13.18 11.41
C ASP A 364 -2.85 -14.47 12.22
N MET A 365 -4.08 -14.88 12.54
CA MET A 365 -4.34 -16.18 13.17
C MET A 365 -3.81 -17.33 12.29
N LEU A 366 -4.11 -17.32 11.00
CA LEU A 366 -3.63 -18.32 10.04
C LEU A 366 -2.09 -18.28 9.93
N ARG A 367 -1.50 -17.08 9.82
CA ARG A 367 -0.05 -16.90 9.77
C ARG A 367 0.65 -17.49 11.00
N ARG A 368 0.16 -17.16 12.21
CA ARG A 368 0.74 -17.67 13.47
C ARG A 368 0.65 -19.20 13.55
N HIS A 369 -0.48 -19.77 13.12
CA HIS A 369 -0.60 -21.23 13.03
C HIS A 369 0.43 -21.82 12.08
N LEU A 370 0.60 -21.25 10.90
CA LEU A 370 1.61 -21.70 9.93
C LEU A 370 3.04 -21.55 10.45
N LEU A 371 3.36 -20.59 11.30
CA LEU A 371 4.70 -20.48 11.91
C LEU A 371 4.95 -21.58 12.94
N LEU A 372 3.97 -21.92 13.77
CA LEU A 372 4.08 -22.94 14.81
C LEU A 372 4.18 -24.36 14.23
N SER A 373 3.57 -24.63 13.10
CA SER A 373 3.57 -25.94 12.44
C SER A 373 4.83 -26.24 11.62
N GLY A 374 5.84 -25.43 11.67
CA GLY A 374 7.01 -25.46 10.79
C GLY A 374 8.38 -25.63 11.46
N GLU A 375 8.41 -26.00 12.77
CA GLU A 375 9.63 -26.44 13.45
C GLU A 375 9.79 -27.95 13.41
#